data_710ec303d72c646ea8aaef2a5683b7b5
#
_entry.id   710ec303d72c646ea8aaef2a5683b7b5
#
_cell.length_a   1.000
_cell.length_b   1.000
_cell.length_c   1.000
_cell.angle_alpha   90.00
_cell.angle_beta   90.00
_cell.angle_gamma   90.00
#
_symmetry.space_group_name_H-M   'P 1'
#
loop_
_entity.id
_entity.type
_entity.pdbx_description
1 polymer ?
#
loop_
_entity_poly.entity_id
_entity_poly.type
_entity_poly.pdbx_seq_one_letter_code
_entity_poly.pdbx_strand_id
1 'polypeptide(L)'
;MENKVLEVGMMAPDFSLMGSDGKEHKLSDYKGKRVILYFYPKDNTPGCSLEAQDFKAHHEAFLNKNTVILGVSRDSLKSHDKFITKYDLPFILLSDENEEVCKLYDVLKEKNMFGKKVFGIERSTFVIDEDGKIQDIFRKVKVKGHVESLL
;
A
#
# COMPACT_ATOMS: atom_id res chain seq x y z
N MET A 1 -15.40 -19.91 -3.12
CA MET A 1 -13.96 -19.87 -3.34
C MET A 1 -13.27 -19.46 -2.05
N GLU A 2 -12.42 -20.29 -1.55
CA GLU A 2 -11.72 -19.99 -0.31
C GLU A 2 -10.65 -18.93 -0.55
N ASN A 3 -10.61 -17.92 0.32
CA ASN A 3 -9.54 -16.94 0.32
C ASN A 3 -8.31 -17.60 0.93
N LYS A 4 -7.25 -17.67 0.16
CA LYS A 4 -5.98 -18.17 0.68
C LYS A 4 -5.40 -17.15 1.64
N VAL A 5 -4.99 -17.61 2.81
CA VAL A 5 -4.25 -16.77 3.74
C VAL A 5 -2.87 -16.52 3.15
N LEU A 6 -2.50 -15.25 3.04
CA LEU A 6 -1.19 -14.87 2.53
C LEU A 6 -0.12 -15.08 3.61
N GLU A 7 0.98 -15.69 3.22
CA GLU A 7 2.09 -15.99 4.12
C GLU A 7 3.42 -15.60 3.48
N VAL A 8 4.40 -15.34 4.31
CA VAL A 8 5.78 -15.11 3.87
C VAL A 8 6.26 -16.33 3.07
N GLY A 9 6.91 -16.07 1.95
CA GLY A 9 7.39 -17.09 1.03
C GLY A 9 6.46 -17.39 -0.13
N MET A 10 5.19 -16.98 -0.05
CA MET A 10 4.23 -17.15 -1.14
C MET A 10 4.42 -16.07 -2.20
N MET A 11 4.06 -16.39 -3.44
CA MET A 11 4.00 -15.36 -4.48
C MET A 11 2.93 -14.32 -4.10
N ALA A 12 3.30 -13.06 -4.17
CA ALA A 12 2.33 -11.97 -3.96
C ALA A 12 1.32 -12.00 -5.11
N PRO A 13 0.02 -11.93 -4.81
CA PRO A 13 -1.00 -11.90 -5.86
C PRO A 13 -0.78 -10.73 -6.82
N ASP A 14 -0.75 -11.02 -8.12
CA ASP A 14 -0.64 -9.97 -9.13
C ASP A 14 -1.94 -9.18 -9.24
N PHE A 15 -1.83 -7.95 -9.68
CA PHE A 15 -2.97 -7.06 -9.84
C PHE A 15 -2.66 -6.01 -10.91
N SER A 16 -3.68 -5.27 -11.31
CA SER A 16 -3.54 -4.12 -12.20
C SER A 16 -4.40 -2.99 -11.65
N LEU A 17 -3.79 -1.86 -11.36
CA LEU A 17 -4.47 -0.67 -10.86
C LEU A 17 -3.96 0.58 -11.55
N MET A 18 -4.85 1.57 -11.70
CA MET A 18 -4.44 2.88 -12.16
C MET A 18 -3.69 3.62 -11.07
N GLY A 19 -2.61 4.27 -11.44
CA GLY A 19 -1.78 5.04 -10.53
C GLY A 19 -1.98 6.54 -10.65
N SER A 20 -1.47 7.24 -9.65
CA SER A 20 -1.49 8.71 -9.58
C SER A 20 -0.73 9.39 -10.72
N ASP A 21 0.12 8.65 -11.42
CA ASP A 21 0.83 9.13 -12.61
C ASP A 21 -0.01 9.01 -13.91
N GLY A 22 -1.26 8.56 -13.80
CA GLY A 22 -2.16 8.37 -14.94
C GLY A 22 -1.91 7.10 -15.73
N LYS A 23 -1.06 6.21 -15.23
CA LYS A 23 -0.71 4.95 -15.89
C LYS A 23 -1.23 3.74 -15.13
N GLU A 24 -1.46 2.65 -15.87
CA GLU A 24 -1.79 1.37 -15.28
C GLU A 24 -0.52 0.71 -14.72
N HIS A 25 -0.61 0.16 -13.52
CA HIS A 25 0.49 -0.53 -12.85
C HIS A 25 0.09 -1.95 -12.50
N LYS A 26 0.90 -2.90 -12.92
CA LYS A 26 0.78 -4.30 -12.51
C LYS A 26 1.92 -4.61 -11.56
N LEU A 27 1.64 -5.39 -10.52
CA LEU A 27 2.71 -5.79 -9.61
C LEU A 27 3.83 -6.50 -10.34
N SER A 28 3.49 -7.34 -11.32
CA SER A 28 4.47 -8.06 -12.15
C SER A 28 5.41 -7.16 -12.95
N ASP A 29 5.04 -5.89 -13.18
CA ASP A 29 5.90 -4.92 -13.87
C ASP A 29 7.14 -4.56 -13.04
N TYR A 30 7.12 -4.87 -11.75
CA TYR A 30 8.18 -4.51 -10.81
C TYR A 30 9.13 -5.67 -10.48
N LYS A 31 9.04 -6.80 -11.18
CA LYS A 31 9.99 -7.90 -11.01
C LYS A 31 11.42 -7.40 -11.24
N GLY A 32 12.33 -7.85 -10.42
CA GLY A 32 13.70 -7.35 -10.40
C GLY A 32 13.91 -6.23 -9.38
N LYS A 33 12.83 -5.73 -8.78
CA LYS A 33 12.88 -4.73 -7.72
C LYS A 33 12.14 -5.24 -6.49
N ARG A 34 12.61 -4.83 -5.32
CA ARG A 34 11.89 -5.03 -4.08
C ARG A 34 10.76 -4.00 -4.02
N VAL A 35 9.56 -4.43 -3.64
CA VAL A 35 8.40 -3.55 -3.56
C VAL A 35 7.90 -3.47 -2.13
N ILE A 36 7.68 -2.25 -1.65
CA ILE A 36 6.92 -2.01 -0.44
C ILE A 36 5.52 -1.62 -0.86
N LEU A 37 4.58 -2.53 -0.68
CA LEU A 37 3.18 -2.33 -1.01
C LEU A 37 2.44 -2.07 0.29
N TYR A 38 2.02 -0.81 0.52
CA TYR A 38 1.32 -0.49 1.75
C TYR A 38 -0.11 -0.05 1.47
N PHE A 39 -1.02 -0.57 2.29
CA PHE A 39 -2.45 -0.26 2.23
C PHE A 39 -2.79 0.67 3.37
N TYR A 40 -3.53 1.73 3.07
CA TYR A 40 -3.92 2.73 4.07
C TYR A 40 -5.38 3.13 3.90
N PRO A 41 -6.05 3.55 5.00
CA PRO A 41 -7.49 3.77 4.97
C PRO A 41 -7.98 4.89 4.06
N LYS A 42 -7.33 6.06 4.09
CA LYS A 42 -7.85 7.22 3.36
C LYS A 42 -6.80 8.32 3.21
N ASP A 43 -6.75 8.91 2.01
CA ASP A 43 -5.90 10.06 1.72
C ASP A 43 -6.16 11.22 2.69
N ASN A 44 -5.09 11.91 3.03
CA ASN A 44 -5.14 13.18 3.77
C ASN A 44 -5.79 13.08 5.15
N THR A 45 -5.70 11.92 5.79
CA THR A 45 -6.03 11.74 7.20
C THR A 45 -4.75 11.77 8.02
N PRO A 46 -4.79 12.11 9.33
CA PRO A 46 -3.56 12.32 10.12
C PRO A 46 -2.56 11.16 10.08
N GLY A 47 -2.99 9.93 10.32
CA GLY A 47 -2.11 8.76 10.31
C GLY A 47 -1.58 8.44 8.93
N CYS A 48 -2.42 8.54 7.90
CA CYS A 48 -2.01 8.26 6.53
C CYS A 48 -1.07 9.33 6.00
N SER A 49 -1.30 10.60 6.39
CA SER A 49 -0.39 11.69 6.02
C SER A 49 0.98 11.52 6.66
N LEU A 50 1.02 11.11 7.93
CA LEU A 50 2.28 10.85 8.62
C LEU A 50 3.04 9.70 7.96
N GLU A 51 2.36 8.60 7.68
CA GLU A 51 2.97 7.44 7.02
C GLU A 51 3.56 7.82 5.65
N ALA A 52 2.79 8.56 4.84
CA ALA A 52 3.26 9.00 3.53
C ALA A 52 4.48 9.91 3.64
N GLN A 53 4.48 10.82 4.59
CA GLN A 53 5.61 11.72 4.81
C GLN A 53 6.84 10.97 5.33
N ASP A 54 6.65 9.93 6.13
CA ASP A 54 7.75 9.08 6.59
C ASP A 54 8.37 8.32 5.41
N PHE A 55 7.55 7.80 4.49
CA PHE A 55 8.06 7.18 3.27
C PHE A 55 8.80 8.19 2.40
N LYS A 56 8.28 9.40 2.29
CA LYS A 56 8.95 10.46 1.55
C LYS A 56 10.32 10.76 2.15
N ALA A 57 10.41 10.88 3.47
CA ALA A 57 11.65 11.19 4.17
C ALA A 57 12.74 10.15 3.92
N HIS A 58 12.36 8.89 3.73
CA HIS A 58 13.29 7.78 3.52
C HIS A 58 13.31 7.27 2.07
N HIS A 59 12.66 7.98 1.14
CA HIS A 59 12.51 7.53 -0.24
C HIS A 59 13.84 7.23 -0.93
N GLU A 60 14.81 8.12 -0.79
CA GLU A 60 16.12 7.94 -1.39
C GLU A 60 16.83 6.71 -0.85
N ALA A 61 16.71 6.46 0.45
CA ALA A 61 17.29 5.28 1.08
C ALA A 61 16.68 3.99 0.52
N PHE A 62 15.37 3.98 0.28
CA PHE A 62 14.70 2.84 -0.35
C PHE A 62 15.18 2.66 -1.79
N LEU A 63 15.30 3.73 -2.56
CA LEU A 63 15.79 3.66 -3.94
C LEU A 63 17.21 3.08 -3.99
N ASN A 64 18.05 3.46 -3.04
CA ASN A 64 19.42 2.95 -2.95
C ASN A 64 19.47 1.44 -2.64
N LYS A 65 18.38 0.90 -2.13
CA LYS A 65 18.22 -0.54 -1.87
C LYS A 65 17.38 -1.23 -2.94
N ASN A 66 17.29 -0.65 -4.13
CA ASN A 66 16.51 -1.17 -5.26
C ASN A 66 15.05 -1.42 -4.88
N THR A 67 14.47 -0.53 -4.07
CA THR A 67 13.12 -0.69 -3.50
C THR A 67 12.19 0.40 -4.00
N VAL A 68 11.01 -0.01 -4.46
CA VAL A 68 9.93 0.87 -4.92
C VAL A 68 8.83 0.88 -3.87
N ILE A 69 8.22 2.04 -3.65
CA ILE A 69 7.09 2.20 -2.73
C ILE A 69 5.82 2.40 -3.54
N LEU A 70 4.81 1.60 -3.26
CA LEU A 70 3.47 1.72 -3.84
C LEU A 70 2.45 1.80 -2.72
N GLY A 71 1.71 2.90 -2.65
CA GLY A 71 0.61 3.06 -1.69
C GLY A 71 -0.71 2.70 -2.34
N VAL A 72 -1.60 2.05 -1.62
CA VAL A 72 -2.91 1.64 -2.12
C VAL A 72 -4.01 2.05 -1.15
N SER A 73 -5.05 2.69 -1.67
CA SER A 73 -6.28 2.94 -0.93
C SER A 73 -7.47 2.86 -1.87
N ARG A 74 -8.68 3.01 -1.32
CA ARG A 74 -9.92 3.02 -2.11
C ARG A 74 -10.24 4.40 -2.67
N ASP A 75 -9.37 5.37 -2.43
CA ASP A 75 -9.58 6.75 -2.90
C ASP A 75 -9.45 6.83 -4.41
N SER A 76 -10.08 7.86 -4.98
CA SER A 76 -10.02 8.13 -6.42
C SER A 76 -8.65 8.67 -6.85
N LEU A 77 -8.37 8.64 -8.14
CA LEU A 77 -7.18 9.26 -8.69
C LEU A 77 -7.14 10.76 -8.40
N LYS A 78 -8.29 11.42 -8.42
CA LYS A 78 -8.38 12.84 -8.11
C LYS A 78 -7.97 13.10 -6.66
N SER A 79 -8.40 12.26 -5.72
CA SER A 79 -8.00 12.34 -4.32
C SER A 79 -6.50 12.13 -4.17
N HIS A 80 -5.96 11.10 -4.81
CA HIS A 80 -4.52 10.81 -4.80
C HIS A 80 -3.70 11.99 -5.33
N ASP A 81 -4.15 12.61 -6.41
CA ASP A 81 -3.47 13.75 -7.00
C ASP A 81 -3.37 14.92 -6.01
N LYS A 82 -4.46 15.21 -5.31
CA LYS A 82 -4.47 16.25 -4.28
C LYS A 82 -3.53 15.91 -3.12
N PHE A 83 -3.52 14.65 -2.70
CA PHE A 83 -2.68 14.19 -1.61
C PHE A 83 -1.20 14.29 -1.97
N ILE A 84 -0.83 13.82 -3.16
CA ILE A 84 0.54 13.90 -3.68
C ILE A 84 0.99 15.36 -3.79
N THR A 85 0.13 16.23 -4.33
CA THR A 85 0.45 17.65 -4.49
C THR A 85 0.65 18.32 -3.14
N LYS A 86 -0.22 18.02 -2.18
CA LYS A 86 -0.16 18.64 -0.85
C LYS A 86 1.15 18.34 -0.12
N TYR A 87 1.64 17.11 -0.20
CA TYR A 87 2.83 16.67 0.53
C TYR A 87 4.04 16.44 -0.35
N ASP A 88 3.92 16.72 -1.66
CA ASP A 88 5.00 16.49 -2.63
C ASP A 88 5.55 15.07 -2.52
N LEU A 89 4.68 14.09 -2.64
CA LEU A 89 5.04 12.69 -2.48
C LEU A 89 5.79 12.19 -3.72
N PRO A 90 6.97 11.57 -3.55
CA PRO A 90 7.81 11.15 -4.68
C PRO A 90 7.52 9.74 -5.19
N PHE A 91 6.48 9.10 -4.71
CA PHE A 91 6.13 7.73 -5.09
C PHE A 91 4.68 7.67 -5.57
N ILE A 92 4.30 6.52 -6.14
CA ILE A 92 3.01 6.35 -6.79
C ILE A 92 1.96 5.86 -5.79
N LEU A 93 0.76 6.44 -5.86
CA LEU A 93 -0.41 5.96 -5.16
C LEU A 93 -1.33 5.28 -6.16
N LEU A 94 -1.81 4.08 -5.82
CA LEU A 94 -2.69 3.28 -6.65
C LEU A 94 -4.13 3.38 -6.14
N SER A 95 -5.07 3.46 -7.08
CA SER A 95 -6.49 3.61 -6.76
C SER A 95 -7.21 2.27 -6.89
N ASP A 96 -7.72 1.76 -5.77
CA ASP A 96 -8.48 0.50 -5.72
C ASP A 96 -9.94 0.78 -5.35
N GLU A 97 -10.59 1.64 -6.14
CA GLU A 97 -11.98 2.04 -5.87
C GLU A 97 -12.94 0.85 -5.84
N ASN A 98 -12.67 -0.19 -6.60
CA ASN A 98 -13.49 -1.39 -6.66
C ASN A 98 -13.17 -2.40 -5.54
N GLU A 99 -12.19 -2.11 -4.70
CA GLU A 99 -11.80 -2.94 -3.55
C GLU A 99 -11.25 -4.32 -3.91
N GLU A 100 -10.98 -4.57 -5.19
CA GLU A 100 -10.52 -5.88 -5.66
C GLU A 100 -9.18 -6.29 -5.05
N VAL A 101 -8.22 -5.39 -5.06
CA VAL A 101 -6.88 -5.66 -4.53
C VAL A 101 -6.89 -5.67 -3.01
N CYS A 102 -7.67 -4.80 -2.39
CA CYS A 102 -7.85 -4.82 -0.93
C CYS A 102 -8.41 -6.16 -0.45
N LYS A 103 -9.35 -6.74 -1.18
CA LYS A 103 -9.90 -8.07 -0.86
C LYS A 103 -8.88 -9.17 -1.12
N LEU A 104 -8.14 -9.06 -2.22
CA LEU A 104 -7.13 -10.04 -2.60
C LEU A 104 -6.03 -10.16 -1.54
N TYR A 105 -5.65 -9.05 -0.91
CA TYR A 105 -4.63 -9.00 0.13
C TYR A 105 -5.22 -9.08 1.54
N ASP A 106 -6.54 -9.26 1.65
CA ASP A 106 -7.25 -9.42 2.93
C ASP A 106 -6.97 -8.26 3.90
N VAL A 107 -7.08 -7.04 3.40
CA VAL A 107 -6.91 -5.83 4.22
C VAL A 107 -8.22 -5.11 4.53
N LEU A 108 -9.34 -5.52 3.92
CA LEU A 108 -10.66 -4.99 4.25
C LEU A 108 -11.20 -5.72 5.46
N LYS A 109 -11.42 -4.98 6.54
CA LYS A 109 -11.91 -5.55 7.80
C LYS A 109 -13.21 -4.88 8.22
N GLU A 110 -14.08 -5.68 8.79
CA GLU A 110 -15.32 -5.18 9.35
C GLU A 110 -15.03 -4.40 10.64
N LYS A 111 -15.58 -3.20 10.71
CA LYS A 111 -15.47 -2.34 11.89
C LYS A 111 -16.87 -1.93 12.34
N ASN A 112 -17.06 -1.79 13.64
CA ASN A 112 -18.30 -1.27 14.20
C ASN A 112 -18.11 0.23 14.47
N MET A 113 -18.83 1.07 13.72
CA MET A 113 -18.80 2.53 13.92
C MET A 113 -20.21 3.03 14.17
N PHE A 114 -20.41 3.61 15.34
CA PHE A 114 -21.70 4.20 15.74
C PHE A 114 -22.87 3.19 15.62
N GLY A 115 -22.61 1.93 16.00
CA GLY A 115 -23.61 0.87 15.92
C GLY A 115 -23.81 0.26 14.54
N LYS A 116 -23.08 0.73 13.52
CA LYS A 116 -23.15 0.21 12.16
C LYS A 116 -21.90 -0.57 11.81
N LYS A 117 -22.09 -1.65 11.07
CA LYS A 117 -20.99 -2.44 10.53
C LYS A 117 -20.51 -1.79 9.24
N VAL A 118 -19.23 -1.40 9.18
CA VAL A 118 -18.60 -0.84 8.01
C VAL A 118 -17.32 -1.61 7.72
N PHE A 119 -16.92 -1.63 6.44
CA PHE A 119 -15.64 -2.22 6.03
C PHE A 119 -14.65 -1.10 5.79
N GLY A 120 -13.47 -1.23 6.38
CA GLY A 120 -12.39 -0.29 6.19
C GLY A 120 -11.07 -1.01 5.96
N ILE A 121 -10.12 -0.31 5.38
CA ILE A 121 -8.79 -0.85 5.19
C ILE A 121 -8.07 -0.88 6.53
N GLU A 122 -7.62 -2.07 6.94
CA GLU A 122 -6.70 -2.24 8.04
C GLU A 122 -5.31 -1.93 7.53
N ARG A 123 -4.64 -0.93 8.10
CA ARG A 123 -3.32 -0.50 7.66
C ARG A 123 -2.36 -1.68 7.65
N SER A 124 -1.80 -1.98 6.47
CA SER A 124 -0.97 -3.16 6.27
C SER A 124 0.17 -2.85 5.30
N THR A 125 1.30 -3.51 5.49
CA THR A 125 2.43 -3.38 4.59
C THR A 125 2.93 -4.76 4.21
N PHE A 126 3.12 -4.95 2.91
CA PHE A 126 3.68 -6.18 2.34
C PHE A 126 5.01 -5.84 1.70
N VAL A 127 6.06 -6.51 2.14
CA VAL A 127 7.38 -6.38 1.52
C VAL A 127 7.53 -7.53 0.54
N ILE A 128 7.74 -7.20 -0.73
CA ILE A 128 7.80 -8.17 -1.82
C ILE A 128 9.21 -8.13 -2.40
N ASP A 129 9.83 -9.31 -2.53
CA ASP A 129 11.21 -9.41 -3.03
C ASP A 129 11.28 -9.29 -4.56
N GLU A 130 12.49 -9.33 -5.11
CA GLU A 130 12.73 -9.15 -6.55
C GLU A 130 12.12 -10.27 -7.41
N ASP A 131 11.82 -11.42 -6.82
CA ASP A 131 11.18 -12.55 -7.50
C ASP A 131 9.66 -12.49 -7.43
N GLY A 132 9.10 -11.51 -6.72
CA GLY A 132 7.66 -11.37 -6.55
C GLY A 132 7.10 -12.16 -5.36
N LYS A 133 7.95 -12.68 -4.50
CA LYS A 133 7.53 -13.40 -3.30
C LYS A 133 7.39 -12.47 -2.11
N ILE A 134 6.44 -12.77 -1.24
CA ILE A 134 6.24 -12.01 -0.02
C ILE A 134 7.40 -12.29 0.94
N GLN A 135 8.16 -11.24 1.25
CA GLN A 135 9.28 -11.30 2.17
C GLN A 135 8.84 -11.05 3.61
N ASP A 136 7.87 -10.13 3.79
CA ASP A 136 7.37 -9.75 5.10
C ASP A 136 5.93 -9.27 5.00
N ILE A 137 5.17 -9.41 6.11
CA ILE A 137 3.79 -8.95 6.21
C ILE A 137 3.63 -8.24 7.55
N PHE A 138 3.14 -7.00 7.51
CA PHE A 138 2.83 -6.22 8.70
C PHE A 138 1.34 -5.86 8.65
N ARG A 139 0.56 -6.36 9.60
CA ARG A 139 -0.86 -6.04 9.73
C ARG A 139 -1.09 -5.17 10.96
N LYS A 140 -2.19 -4.44 10.99
CA LYS A 140 -2.53 -3.50 12.07
C LYS A 140 -1.37 -2.57 12.37
N VAL A 141 -0.81 -1.97 11.33
CA VAL A 141 0.39 -1.14 11.43
C VAL A 141 0.13 0.09 12.28
N LYS A 142 1.05 0.34 13.21
CA LYS A 142 1.15 1.62 13.92
C LYS A 142 2.20 2.44 13.18
N VAL A 143 1.83 3.65 12.78
CA VAL A 143 2.65 4.47 11.88
C VAL A 143 4.01 4.83 12.48
N LYS A 144 4.05 5.18 13.77
CA LYS A 144 5.28 5.63 14.42
C LYS A 144 6.39 4.57 14.36
N GLY A 145 7.49 4.89 13.69
CA GLY A 145 8.65 4.01 13.58
C GLY A 145 8.51 2.89 12.56
N HIS A 146 7.32 2.72 11.95
CA HIS A 146 7.08 1.61 11.02
C HIS A 146 7.94 1.71 9.77
N VAL A 147 7.94 2.87 9.11
CA VAL A 147 8.69 3.06 7.86
C VAL A 147 10.19 2.84 8.08
N GLU A 148 10.74 3.36 9.16
CA GLU A 148 12.15 3.17 9.50
C GLU A 148 12.48 1.69 9.68
N SER A 149 11.56 0.90 10.24
CA SER A 149 11.77 -0.53 10.45
C SER A 149 11.86 -1.32 9.14
N LEU A 150 11.42 -0.74 8.03
CA LEU A 150 11.45 -1.39 6.71
C LEU A 150 12.77 -1.19 5.97
N LEU A 151 13.62 -0.30 6.44
CA LEU A 151 14.90 0.01 5.82
C LEU A 151 15.95 -1.10 5.95
#